data_5748f993be08d8060ab9376d192a3d3a
#
_entry.id   5748f993be08d8060ab9376d192a3d3a
#
_cell.length_a   1.000
_cell.length_b   1.000
_cell.length_c   1.000
_cell.angle_alpha   90.00
_cell.angle_beta   90.00
_cell.angle_gamma   90.00
#
_symmetry.space_group_name_H-M   'P 1'
#
loop_
_entity.id
_entity.type
_entity.pdbx_description
1 polymer ?
#
loop_
_entity_poly.entity_id
_entity_poly.type
_entity_poly.pdbx_seq_one_letter_code
_entity_poly.pdbx_strand_id
1 'polypeptide(L)'
;MKINIRLEEEKDYRRVEEITRSAFDYPDRINRGQIGCPYEHWMVHELRQRDGIMALSFVAELENGTIIGHIICSNAVVKKENQVLPVLNFGPLSVLPEYQRQGVGKALVQAMIEQAKRLDYGAILFFGRPEYYPQFGFKEAVFYEISDSEGFNYHAFMAMELTEGYLKDIRGGKYFESDIYHDELNLETVRAFDREFTNK
;
A
#
# COMPACT_ATOMS: atom_id res chain seq x y z
N MET A 1 -0.54 5.96 -23.92
CA MET A 1 0.62 6.42 -23.13
C MET A 1 1.50 5.22 -22.88
N LYS A 2 2.80 5.33 -23.14
CA LYS A 2 3.77 4.25 -22.85
C LYS A 2 4.40 4.55 -21.49
N ILE A 3 4.30 3.58 -20.58
CA ILE A 3 4.86 3.67 -19.23
C ILE A 3 5.81 2.50 -19.00
N ASN A 4 6.88 2.75 -18.27
CA ASN A 4 7.83 1.78 -17.77
C ASN A 4 7.60 1.58 -16.28
N ILE A 5 7.45 0.33 -15.81
CA ILE A 5 7.39 0.00 -14.39
C ILE A 5 8.75 -0.57 -14.00
N ARG A 6 9.41 0.08 -13.06
CA ARG A 6 10.71 -0.34 -12.52
C ARG A 6 10.75 -0.24 -11.01
N LEU A 7 11.73 -0.87 -10.41
CA LEU A 7 12.00 -0.68 -8.98
C LEU A 7 12.30 0.78 -8.68
N GLU A 8 11.87 1.23 -7.52
CA GLU A 8 12.21 2.51 -6.96
C GLU A 8 13.70 2.58 -6.61
N GLU A 9 14.33 3.70 -6.86
CA GLU A 9 15.71 4.00 -6.52
C GLU A 9 15.76 5.20 -5.56
N GLU A 10 16.83 5.37 -4.81
CA GLU A 10 16.98 6.47 -3.82
C GLU A 10 16.76 7.85 -4.44
N LYS A 11 17.22 8.07 -5.70
CA LYS A 11 16.98 9.32 -6.44
C LYS A 11 15.51 9.67 -6.66
N ASP A 12 14.62 8.68 -6.57
CA ASP A 12 13.18 8.82 -6.80
C ASP A 12 12.42 9.25 -5.53
N TYR A 13 13.00 9.06 -4.35
CA TYR A 13 12.32 9.15 -3.05
C TYR A 13 11.54 10.45 -2.88
N ARG A 14 12.21 11.59 -3.08
CA ARG A 14 11.54 12.89 -2.95
C ARG A 14 10.40 13.05 -3.94
N ARG A 15 10.62 12.63 -5.20
CA ARG A 15 9.58 12.71 -6.22
C ARG A 15 8.38 11.84 -5.89
N VAL A 16 8.61 10.65 -5.38
CA VAL A 16 7.54 9.73 -4.94
C VAL A 16 6.74 10.31 -3.78
N GLU A 17 7.38 10.94 -2.81
CA GLU A 17 6.70 11.63 -1.70
C GLU A 17 5.82 12.78 -2.22
N GLU A 18 6.30 13.58 -3.17
CA GLU A 18 5.52 14.65 -3.83
C GLU A 18 4.30 14.10 -4.58
N ILE A 19 4.48 13.01 -5.34
CA ILE A 19 3.40 12.33 -6.06
C ILE A 19 2.37 11.79 -5.09
N THR A 20 2.82 11.13 -4.04
CA THR A 20 1.93 10.55 -3.03
C THR A 20 1.16 11.64 -2.30
N ARG A 21 1.82 12.72 -1.90
CA ARG A 21 1.16 13.89 -1.32
C ARG A 21 0.07 14.44 -2.24
N SER A 22 0.40 14.65 -3.51
CA SER A 22 -0.57 15.17 -4.51
C SER A 22 -1.73 14.21 -4.76
N ALA A 23 -1.47 12.90 -4.82
CA ALA A 23 -2.49 11.88 -5.08
C ALA A 23 -3.51 11.74 -3.95
N PHE A 24 -3.12 12.08 -2.72
CA PHE A 24 -3.95 11.96 -1.51
C PHE A 24 -4.37 13.31 -0.92
N ASP A 25 -4.08 14.43 -1.57
CA ASP A 25 -4.51 15.76 -1.15
C ASP A 25 -5.96 16.04 -1.61
N TYR A 26 -6.92 15.45 -0.92
CA TYR A 26 -8.34 15.64 -1.20
C TYR A 26 -8.88 16.92 -0.56
N PRO A 27 -9.61 17.79 -1.30
CA PRO A 27 -10.14 19.04 -0.79
C PRO A 27 -11.09 18.89 0.40
N ASP A 28 -11.74 17.76 0.55
CA ASP A 28 -12.72 17.47 1.60
C ASP A 28 -12.16 16.71 2.82
N ARG A 29 -10.82 16.52 2.91
CA ARG A 29 -10.16 15.85 4.04
C ARG A 29 -10.62 16.39 5.40
N ILE A 30 -10.56 17.71 5.58
CA ILE A 30 -10.93 18.38 6.84
C ILE A 30 -12.40 18.14 7.16
N ASN A 31 -13.28 18.20 6.15
CA ASN A 31 -14.71 17.94 6.33
C ASN A 31 -15.02 16.50 6.72
N ARG A 32 -14.11 15.57 6.43
CA ARG A 32 -14.20 14.14 6.84
C ARG A 32 -13.56 13.86 8.18
N GLY A 33 -13.13 14.88 8.91
CA GLY A 33 -12.46 14.72 10.20
C GLY A 33 -11.04 14.18 10.13
N GLN A 34 -10.44 14.16 8.93
CA GLN A 34 -9.05 13.76 8.75
C GLN A 34 -8.08 14.90 9.10
N ILE A 35 -6.81 14.59 9.27
CA ILE A 35 -5.76 15.62 9.45
C ILE A 35 -5.70 16.54 8.23
N GLY A 36 -5.30 17.79 8.44
CA GLY A 36 -5.30 18.81 7.39
C GLY A 36 -4.25 18.65 6.28
N CYS A 37 -3.48 17.56 6.28
CA CYS A 37 -2.52 17.20 5.23
C CYS A 37 -2.61 15.70 4.91
N PRO A 38 -2.12 15.25 3.74
CA PRO A 38 -2.01 13.83 3.45
C PRO A 38 -1.14 13.10 4.47
N TYR A 39 -1.51 11.89 4.81
CA TYR A 39 -0.75 11.01 5.68
C TYR A 39 0.23 10.15 4.88
N GLU A 40 -0.18 9.77 3.71
CA GLU A 40 0.38 8.70 2.90
C GLU A 40 1.81 9.00 2.39
N HIS A 41 2.18 10.28 2.20
CA HIS A 41 3.54 10.64 1.79
C HIS A 41 4.57 10.47 2.91
N TRP A 42 4.17 10.73 4.17
CA TRP A 42 4.95 10.39 5.33
C TRP A 42 5.05 8.86 5.50
N MET A 43 3.95 8.14 5.29
CA MET A 43 3.92 6.69 5.35
C MET A 43 4.96 6.05 4.40
N VAL A 44 5.05 6.52 3.16
CA VAL A 44 6.08 6.04 2.21
C VAL A 44 7.49 6.32 2.75
N HIS A 45 7.72 7.50 3.31
CA HIS A 45 9.02 7.84 3.90
C HIS A 45 9.43 6.88 5.02
N GLU A 46 8.53 6.64 5.97
CA GLU A 46 8.78 5.75 7.11
C GLU A 46 8.89 4.27 6.68
N LEU A 47 8.05 3.81 5.76
CA LEU A 47 8.11 2.43 5.28
C LEU A 47 9.49 2.08 4.73
N ARG A 48 10.13 2.98 3.97
CA ARG A 48 11.47 2.75 3.43
C ARG A 48 12.54 2.54 4.51
N GLN A 49 12.35 3.12 5.68
CA GLN A 49 13.30 3.07 6.78
C GLN A 49 13.03 1.89 7.74
N ARG A 50 11.82 1.33 7.75
CA ARG A 50 11.39 0.35 8.75
C ARG A 50 10.91 -0.96 8.11
N ASP A 51 9.68 -0.98 7.66
CA ASP A 51 8.96 -2.22 7.35
C ASP A 51 8.77 -2.45 5.85
N GLY A 52 9.18 -1.49 5.02
CA GLY A 52 9.02 -1.55 3.57
C GLY A 52 9.98 -2.55 2.91
N ILE A 53 9.49 -3.20 1.87
CA ILE A 53 10.25 -4.18 1.10
C ILE A 53 10.66 -3.53 -0.22
N MET A 54 11.90 -3.03 -0.29
CA MET A 54 12.38 -2.27 -1.45
C MET A 54 12.39 -3.08 -2.75
N ALA A 55 12.52 -4.41 -2.67
CA ALA A 55 12.36 -5.32 -3.82
C ALA A 55 10.92 -5.39 -4.35
N LEU A 56 9.95 -4.79 -3.62
CA LEU A 56 8.53 -4.66 -3.94
C LEU A 56 8.06 -3.19 -3.89
N SER A 57 9.00 -2.25 -4.08
CA SER A 57 8.70 -0.83 -4.27
C SER A 57 8.91 -0.47 -5.74
N PHE A 58 7.85 0.01 -6.41
CA PHE A 58 7.87 0.28 -7.84
C PHE A 58 7.40 1.70 -8.17
N VAL A 59 8.02 2.27 -9.19
CA VAL A 59 7.60 3.52 -9.81
C VAL A 59 7.08 3.28 -11.22
N ALA A 60 6.11 4.09 -11.62
CA ALA A 60 5.67 4.21 -13.01
C ALA A 60 6.31 5.44 -13.64
N GLU A 61 7.08 5.26 -14.68
CA GLU A 61 7.90 6.26 -15.34
C GLU A 61 7.48 6.43 -16.81
N LEU A 62 7.36 7.67 -17.27
CA LEU A 62 7.16 8.00 -18.67
C LEU A 62 8.48 7.87 -19.47
N GLU A 63 8.39 7.82 -20.81
CA GLU A 63 9.58 7.72 -21.69
C GLU A 63 10.57 8.89 -21.52
N ASN A 64 10.11 10.04 -21.03
CA ASN A 64 10.97 11.20 -20.73
C ASN A 64 11.58 11.19 -19.32
N GLY A 65 11.43 10.09 -18.57
CA GLY A 65 11.95 9.96 -17.20
C GLY A 65 11.05 10.55 -16.11
N THR A 66 9.87 11.07 -16.44
CA THR A 66 8.95 11.62 -15.44
C THR A 66 8.26 10.49 -14.66
N ILE A 67 8.40 10.48 -13.34
CA ILE A 67 7.66 9.54 -12.47
C ILE A 67 6.25 10.08 -12.24
N ILE A 68 5.26 9.21 -12.44
CA ILE A 68 3.82 9.53 -12.38
C ILE A 68 3.02 8.66 -11.42
N GLY A 69 3.63 7.64 -10.82
CA GLY A 69 2.97 6.77 -9.84
C GLY A 69 3.95 5.91 -9.07
N HIS A 70 3.48 5.35 -7.96
CA HIS A 70 4.28 4.55 -7.04
C HIS A 70 3.41 3.54 -6.28
N ILE A 71 4.01 2.42 -5.89
CA ILE A 71 3.45 1.41 -4.97
C ILE A 71 4.59 0.83 -4.14
N ILE A 72 4.35 0.53 -2.87
CA ILE A 72 5.32 -0.16 -1.99
C ILE A 72 4.60 -1.25 -1.20
N CYS A 73 5.29 -2.37 -0.96
CA CYS A 73 4.85 -3.40 -0.02
C CYS A 73 5.60 -3.30 1.30
N SER A 74 4.98 -3.84 2.33
CA SER A 74 5.58 -4.01 3.66
C SER A 74 5.28 -5.40 4.23
N ASN A 75 6.04 -5.77 5.27
CA ASN A 75 5.80 -6.98 6.03
C ASN A 75 4.54 -6.85 6.88
N ALA A 76 3.77 -7.91 6.92
CA ALA A 76 2.62 -8.09 7.81
C ALA A 76 2.52 -9.56 8.24
N VAL A 77 1.66 -9.88 9.19
CA VAL A 77 1.46 -11.25 9.66
C VAL A 77 0.00 -11.54 9.93
N VAL A 78 -0.37 -12.82 9.79
CA VAL A 78 -1.61 -13.35 10.37
C VAL A 78 -1.24 -14.21 11.56
N LYS A 79 -1.90 -13.99 12.69
CA LYS A 79 -1.66 -14.72 13.94
C LYS A 79 -2.90 -15.51 14.34
N LYS A 80 -2.68 -16.76 14.78
CA LYS A 80 -3.73 -17.61 15.35
C LYS A 80 -3.10 -18.47 16.45
N GLU A 81 -3.52 -18.28 17.69
CA GLU A 81 -2.91 -18.97 18.86
C GLU A 81 -1.39 -18.75 18.89
N ASN A 82 -0.62 -19.84 18.74
CA ASN A 82 0.85 -19.80 18.71
C ASN A 82 1.43 -19.78 17.29
N GLN A 83 0.58 -19.71 16.25
CA GLN A 83 1.00 -19.67 14.87
C GLN A 83 1.15 -18.22 14.39
N VAL A 84 2.20 -17.96 13.62
CA VAL A 84 2.44 -16.68 12.95
C VAL A 84 2.76 -16.98 11.49
N LEU A 85 1.91 -16.51 10.58
CA LEU A 85 2.10 -16.66 9.15
C LEU A 85 2.52 -15.32 8.55
N PRO A 86 3.70 -15.22 7.90
CA PRO A 86 4.11 -14.02 7.20
C PRO A 86 3.21 -13.77 5.98
N VAL A 87 2.82 -12.53 5.79
CA VAL A 87 2.07 -12.07 4.61
C VAL A 87 2.59 -10.70 4.20
N LEU A 88 2.22 -10.25 3.02
CA LEU A 88 2.45 -8.88 2.57
C LEU A 88 1.25 -7.99 2.90
N ASN A 89 1.55 -6.74 3.22
CA ASN A 89 0.69 -5.59 3.02
C ASN A 89 1.19 -4.78 1.84
N PHE A 90 0.38 -3.96 1.20
CA PHE A 90 0.86 -2.93 0.30
C PHE A 90 0.06 -1.64 0.45
N GLY A 91 0.74 -0.55 0.24
CA GLY A 91 0.23 0.80 0.26
C GLY A 91 1.29 1.77 0.79
N PRO A 92 1.14 3.03 0.42
CA PRO A 92 0.12 3.56 -0.49
C PRO A 92 0.36 3.22 -1.97
N LEU A 93 -0.73 3.16 -2.74
CA LEU A 93 -0.70 3.17 -4.21
C LEU A 93 -1.02 4.58 -4.68
N SER A 94 -0.06 5.26 -5.26
CA SER A 94 -0.15 6.65 -5.68
C SER A 94 -0.09 6.78 -7.19
N VAL A 95 -0.93 7.62 -7.76
CA VAL A 95 -0.86 8.06 -9.17
C VAL A 95 -1.21 9.53 -9.22
N LEU A 96 -0.38 10.33 -9.88
CA LEU A 96 -0.65 11.76 -10.09
C LEU A 96 -2.07 11.96 -10.63
N PRO A 97 -2.84 12.95 -10.14
CA PRO A 97 -4.24 13.17 -10.50
C PRO A 97 -4.48 13.18 -12.00
N GLU A 98 -3.63 13.85 -12.77
CA GLU A 98 -3.71 13.98 -14.23
C GLU A 98 -3.47 12.66 -14.99
N TYR A 99 -2.87 11.64 -14.34
CA TYR A 99 -2.61 10.31 -14.92
C TYR A 99 -3.49 9.20 -14.35
N GLN A 100 -4.40 9.55 -13.44
CA GLN A 100 -5.35 8.58 -12.89
C GLN A 100 -6.32 8.07 -13.96
N ARG A 101 -6.90 6.88 -13.73
CA ARG A 101 -7.85 6.21 -14.65
C ARG A 101 -7.32 5.94 -16.06
N GLN A 102 -6.01 5.98 -16.26
CA GLN A 102 -5.31 5.69 -17.51
C GLN A 102 -4.50 4.38 -17.48
N GLY A 103 -4.76 3.51 -16.49
CA GLY A 103 -4.11 2.20 -16.36
C GLY A 103 -2.82 2.19 -15.54
N VAL A 104 -2.29 3.33 -15.09
CA VAL A 104 -1.03 3.41 -14.33
C VAL A 104 -1.09 2.58 -13.04
N GLY A 105 -2.11 2.78 -12.21
CA GLY A 105 -2.29 2.01 -10.97
C GLY A 105 -2.46 0.51 -11.22
N LYS A 106 -3.14 0.15 -12.32
CA LYS A 106 -3.27 -1.25 -12.73
C LYS A 106 -1.91 -1.88 -13.04
N ALA A 107 -1.07 -1.19 -13.81
CA ALA A 107 0.26 -1.68 -14.17
C ALA A 107 1.16 -1.84 -12.94
N LEU A 108 1.12 -0.90 -11.99
CA LEU A 108 1.86 -0.98 -10.72
C LEU A 108 1.44 -2.20 -9.89
N VAL A 109 0.12 -2.41 -9.68
CA VAL A 109 -0.39 -3.55 -8.92
C VAL A 109 -0.02 -4.87 -9.59
N GLN A 110 -0.12 -4.97 -10.91
CA GLN A 110 0.27 -6.19 -11.64
C GLN A 110 1.75 -6.50 -11.50
N ALA A 111 2.62 -5.50 -11.67
CA ALA A 111 4.07 -5.66 -11.51
C ALA A 111 4.43 -6.12 -10.08
N MET A 112 3.80 -5.53 -9.07
CA MET A 112 3.98 -5.89 -7.67
C MET A 112 3.56 -7.34 -7.41
N ILE A 113 2.38 -7.77 -7.88
CA ILE A 113 1.90 -9.15 -7.72
C ILE A 113 2.85 -10.15 -8.39
N GLU A 114 3.29 -9.87 -9.62
CA GLU A 114 4.22 -10.73 -10.34
C GLU A 114 5.56 -10.87 -9.62
N GLN A 115 6.10 -9.77 -9.11
CA GLN A 115 7.36 -9.78 -8.38
C GLN A 115 7.22 -10.47 -7.02
N ALA A 116 6.12 -10.26 -6.30
CA ALA A 116 5.86 -10.94 -5.04
C ALA A 116 5.81 -12.47 -5.22
N LYS A 117 5.19 -12.95 -6.32
CA LYS A 117 5.22 -14.37 -6.68
C LYS A 117 6.63 -14.89 -6.98
N ARG A 118 7.46 -14.11 -7.70
CA ARG A 118 8.86 -14.49 -8.00
C ARG A 118 9.73 -14.57 -6.75
N LEU A 119 9.38 -13.81 -5.73
CA LEU A 119 10.06 -13.79 -4.43
C LEU A 119 9.44 -14.77 -3.43
N ASP A 120 8.58 -15.69 -3.89
CA ASP A 120 7.95 -16.75 -3.09
C ASP A 120 7.12 -16.25 -1.90
N TYR A 121 6.55 -15.05 -1.97
CA TYR A 121 5.56 -14.61 -1.00
C TYR A 121 4.25 -15.39 -1.17
N GLY A 122 3.66 -15.80 -0.03
CA GLY A 122 2.49 -16.68 -0.05
C GLY A 122 1.14 -15.98 -0.18
N ALA A 123 0.99 -14.78 0.37
CA ALA A 123 -0.27 -14.02 0.33
C ALA A 123 -0.06 -12.52 0.52
N ILE A 124 -1.05 -11.74 0.08
CA ILE A 124 -1.16 -10.30 0.29
C ILE A 124 -2.48 -10.00 0.99
N LEU A 125 -2.45 -9.24 2.09
CA LEU A 125 -3.62 -8.74 2.81
C LEU A 125 -3.45 -7.25 3.07
N PHE A 126 -4.51 -6.45 2.87
CA PHE A 126 -4.46 -5.00 3.05
C PHE A 126 -5.87 -4.40 3.09
N PHE A 127 -5.98 -3.12 3.45
CA PHE A 127 -7.21 -2.36 3.37
C PHE A 127 -7.24 -1.50 2.08
N GLY A 128 -8.24 -1.73 1.23
CA GLY A 128 -8.39 -1.03 -0.05
C GLY A 128 -9.82 -0.95 -0.55
N ARG A 129 -10.01 -0.35 -1.72
CA ARG A 129 -11.34 -0.16 -2.32
C ARG A 129 -11.89 -1.48 -2.86
N PRO A 130 -12.99 -2.02 -2.30
CA PRO A 130 -13.53 -3.31 -2.70
C PRO A 130 -14.01 -3.34 -4.17
N GLU A 131 -14.30 -2.19 -4.78
CA GLU A 131 -14.71 -2.12 -6.18
C GLU A 131 -13.53 -2.20 -7.16
N TYR A 132 -12.31 -1.94 -6.69
CA TYR A 132 -11.13 -1.84 -7.55
C TYR A 132 -10.31 -3.13 -7.60
N TYR A 133 -10.06 -3.75 -6.46
CA TYR A 133 -9.08 -4.83 -6.33
C TYR A 133 -9.52 -6.23 -6.82
N PRO A 134 -10.83 -6.56 -6.89
CA PRO A 134 -11.26 -7.86 -7.44
C PRO A 134 -10.80 -8.14 -8.88
N GLN A 135 -10.56 -7.12 -9.70
CA GLN A 135 -10.02 -7.27 -11.05
C GLN A 135 -8.63 -7.93 -11.09
N PHE A 136 -7.90 -7.95 -9.98
CA PHE A 136 -6.59 -8.59 -9.85
C PHE A 136 -6.64 -9.96 -9.19
N GLY A 137 -7.83 -10.41 -8.75
CA GLY A 137 -8.04 -11.67 -8.05
C GLY A 137 -8.13 -11.55 -6.52
N PHE A 138 -8.09 -10.34 -5.96
CA PHE A 138 -8.34 -10.14 -4.53
C PHE A 138 -9.80 -10.44 -4.20
N LYS A 139 -10.01 -11.00 -3.01
CA LYS A 139 -11.32 -11.25 -2.39
C LYS A 139 -11.34 -10.55 -1.03
N GLU A 140 -12.53 -10.37 -0.46
CA GLU A 140 -12.64 -9.95 0.93
C GLU A 140 -11.92 -10.96 1.86
N ALA A 141 -11.19 -10.48 2.86
CA ALA A 141 -10.40 -11.35 3.75
C ALA A 141 -11.28 -12.35 4.52
N VAL A 142 -12.55 -12.02 4.74
CA VAL A 142 -13.53 -12.92 5.34
C VAL A 142 -13.72 -14.22 4.54
N PHE A 143 -13.45 -14.23 3.23
CA PHE A 143 -13.46 -15.44 2.42
C PHE A 143 -12.43 -16.48 2.91
N TYR A 144 -11.33 -15.99 3.48
CA TYR A 144 -10.27 -16.81 4.07
C TYR A 144 -10.44 -16.96 5.59
N GLU A 145 -11.55 -16.49 6.15
CA GLU A 145 -11.83 -16.50 7.59
C GLU A 145 -10.77 -15.73 8.40
N ILE A 146 -10.20 -14.66 7.85
CA ILE A 146 -9.23 -13.80 8.51
C ILE A 146 -9.89 -12.47 8.83
N SER A 147 -9.75 -12.02 10.07
CA SER A 147 -10.19 -10.72 10.56
C SER A 147 -9.02 -9.76 10.77
N ASP A 148 -9.32 -8.48 11.03
CA ASP A 148 -8.32 -7.54 11.52
C ASP A 148 -7.81 -7.91 12.94
N SER A 149 -6.92 -7.08 13.47
CA SER A 149 -6.31 -7.30 14.80
C SER A 149 -7.32 -7.28 15.95
N GLU A 150 -8.45 -6.62 15.78
CA GLU A 150 -9.51 -6.53 16.78
C GLU A 150 -10.56 -7.64 16.63
N GLY A 151 -10.59 -8.32 15.50
CA GLY A 151 -11.52 -9.41 15.20
C GLY A 151 -12.69 -8.99 14.32
N PHE A 152 -12.63 -7.82 13.68
CA PHE A 152 -13.67 -7.34 12.77
C PHE A 152 -13.36 -7.68 11.30
N ASN A 153 -14.41 -7.68 10.50
CA ASN A 153 -14.34 -7.83 9.05
C ASN A 153 -14.97 -6.62 8.39
N TYR A 154 -14.30 -6.14 7.34
CA TYR A 154 -14.76 -5.01 6.54
C TYR A 154 -14.69 -5.38 5.06
N HIS A 155 -15.60 -4.87 4.23
CA HIS A 155 -15.52 -5.03 2.78
C HIS A 155 -14.21 -4.49 2.18
N ALA A 156 -13.62 -3.49 2.84
CA ALA A 156 -12.34 -2.92 2.45
C ALA A 156 -11.14 -3.81 2.78
N PHE A 157 -11.30 -4.81 3.67
CA PHE A 157 -10.22 -5.73 4.03
C PHE A 157 -10.11 -6.82 2.98
N MET A 158 -9.07 -6.73 2.15
CA MET A 158 -8.86 -7.56 0.96
C MET A 158 -7.71 -8.53 1.17
N ALA A 159 -7.81 -9.70 0.57
CA ALA A 159 -6.79 -10.74 0.61
C ALA A 159 -6.65 -11.46 -0.72
N MET A 160 -5.45 -11.95 -1.02
CA MET A 160 -5.15 -12.81 -2.16
C MET A 160 -4.04 -13.80 -1.79
N GLU A 161 -4.27 -15.08 -2.05
CA GLU A 161 -3.20 -16.07 -2.06
C GLU A 161 -2.37 -15.93 -3.34
N LEU A 162 -1.06 -15.81 -3.18
CA LEU A 162 -0.09 -15.89 -4.26
C LEU A 162 0.33 -17.34 -4.52
N THR A 163 0.32 -18.16 -3.46
CA THR A 163 0.49 -19.61 -3.47
C THR A 163 -0.80 -20.25 -3.01
N GLU A 164 -1.36 -21.16 -3.80
CA GLU A 164 -2.64 -21.82 -3.50
C GLU A 164 -2.59 -22.55 -2.15
N GLY A 165 -3.59 -22.30 -1.32
CA GLY A 165 -3.73 -22.92 0.00
C GLY A 165 -2.84 -22.32 1.09
N TYR A 166 -2.09 -21.26 0.82
CA TYR A 166 -1.17 -20.64 1.79
C TYR A 166 -1.87 -20.19 3.08
N LEU A 167 -3.08 -19.68 2.97
CA LEU A 167 -3.87 -19.19 4.12
C LEU A 167 -4.72 -20.30 4.78
N LYS A 168 -4.67 -21.54 4.29
CA LYS A 168 -5.56 -22.63 4.73
C LYS A 168 -5.45 -22.95 6.23
N ASP A 169 -4.24 -23.03 6.73
CA ASP A 169 -3.97 -23.50 8.11
C ASP A 169 -4.07 -22.37 9.14
N ILE A 170 -4.21 -21.11 8.67
CA ILE A 170 -4.33 -19.91 9.52
C ILE A 170 -5.76 -19.34 9.59
N ARG A 171 -6.76 -20.04 9.04
CA ARG A 171 -8.16 -19.65 9.10
C ARG A 171 -8.62 -19.41 10.54
N GLY A 172 -9.41 -18.36 10.78
CA GLY A 172 -9.77 -17.88 12.12
C GLY A 172 -8.69 -17.02 12.76
N GLY A 173 -7.62 -16.72 12.04
CA GLY A 173 -6.54 -15.83 12.49
C GLY A 173 -6.86 -14.35 12.38
N LYS A 174 -6.01 -13.55 13.01
CA LYS A 174 -6.08 -12.08 13.01
C LYS A 174 -4.88 -11.49 12.27
N TYR A 175 -5.14 -10.48 11.46
CA TYR A 175 -4.15 -9.75 10.69
C TYR A 175 -3.53 -8.61 11.49
N PHE A 176 -2.21 -8.44 11.36
CA PHE A 176 -1.43 -7.37 11.99
C PHE A 176 -0.47 -6.78 10.96
N GLU A 177 -0.54 -5.47 10.82
CA GLU A 177 0.34 -4.67 9.98
C GLU A 177 1.21 -3.72 10.80
N SER A 178 2.09 -2.97 10.16
CA SER A 178 2.91 -1.96 10.82
C SER A 178 2.05 -0.82 11.41
N ASP A 179 2.49 -0.27 12.54
CA ASP A 179 1.90 0.92 13.16
C ASP A 179 2.00 2.18 12.28
N ILE A 180 2.84 2.14 11.25
CA ILE A 180 2.93 3.19 10.22
C ILE A 180 1.59 3.40 9.51
N TYR A 181 0.72 2.38 9.42
CA TYR A 181 -0.59 2.50 8.79
C TYR A 181 -1.68 3.10 9.68
N HIS A 182 -1.38 3.39 10.95
CA HIS A 182 -2.29 3.96 11.94
C HIS A 182 -2.04 5.46 12.12
N ASP A 183 -2.82 6.30 11.47
CA ASP A 183 -2.63 7.75 11.42
C ASP A 183 -2.77 8.44 12.79
N GLU A 184 -3.67 7.95 13.65
CA GLU A 184 -3.89 8.47 14.99
C GLU A 184 -2.64 8.40 15.90
N LEU A 185 -1.72 7.47 15.63
CA LEU A 185 -0.49 7.30 16.41
C LEU A 185 0.63 8.28 16.00
N ASN A 186 0.53 8.89 14.83
CA ASN A 186 1.65 9.57 14.16
C ASN A 186 1.37 11.04 13.78
N LEU A 187 0.27 11.64 14.23
CA LEU A 187 -0.25 12.93 13.77
C LEU A 187 0.75 14.08 13.79
N GLU A 188 1.53 14.21 14.88
CA GLU A 188 2.50 15.32 15.01
C GLU A 188 3.67 15.17 14.05
N THR A 189 4.17 13.94 13.89
CA THR A 189 5.26 13.61 12.97
C THR A 189 4.85 13.84 11.52
N VAL A 190 3.63 13.42 11.16
CA VAL A 190 3.06 13.65 9.82
C VAL A 190 2.97 15.14 9.50
N ARG A 191 2.45 15.96 10.43
CA ARG A 191 2.37 17.41 10.25
C ARG A 191 3.75 18.07 10.14
N ALA A 192 4.72 17.58 10.90
CA ALA A 192 6.09 18.07 10.82
C ALA A 192 6.71 17.78 9.44
N PHE A 193 6.53 16.56 8.96
CA PHE A 193 7.00 16.13 7.64
C PHE A 193 6.31 16.91 6.50
N ASP A 194 4.98 17.11 6.56
CA ASP A 194 4.24 17.84 5.54
C ASP A 194 4.72 19.29 5.35
N ARG A 195 5.19 19.95 6.41
CA ARG A 195 5.73 21.31 6.31
C ARG A 195 6.93 21.44 5.37
N GLU A 196 7.68 20.37 5.13
CA GLU A 196 8.79 20.36 4.17
C GLU A 196 8.33 20.49 2.71
N PHE A 197 7.06 20.25 2.42
CA PHE A 197 6.44 20.33 1.09
C PHE A 197 5.64 21.62 0.87
N THR A 198 5.30 22.33 1.93
CA THR A 198 4.46 23.54 1.89
C THR A 198 5.26 24.85 1.97
N ASN A 199 6.52 24.79 2.39
CA ASN A 199 7.40 25.95 2.57
C ASN A 199 8.22 26.31 1.31
N LYS A 200 7.61 26.26 0.11
CA LYS A 200 8.22 26.71 -1.15
C LYS A 200 7.56 27.96 -1.68
#